data_ab04e984f62a549e1215155aea65a268
#
_entry.id   ab04e984f62a549e1215155aea65a268
#
_cell.length_a   1.000
_cell.length_b   1.000
_cell.length_c   1.000
_cell.angle_alpha   90.00
_cell.angle_beta   90.00
_cell.angle_gamma   90.00
#
_symmetry.space_group_name_H-M   'P 1'
#
loop_
_entity.id
_entity.type
_entity.pdbx_description
1 polymer ?
#
loop_
_entity_poly.entity_id
_entity_poly.type
_entity_poly.pdbx_seq_one_letter_code
_entity_poly.pdbx_strand_id
1 'polypeptide(L)'
;MRRPLLFLSIFFFTHLEAQTFPNSLTDGKFVTVNGARLWVVIVGKGDPLFIIPGGPGGAHLSYRRFDSLASTNMLVYFDAFGRGKSDTAKDMKEYSLQRDIDDIEGLRQVLHFDMINLLGHSYGGLVAQGYAIQYGSHVKHLVLANTFHSFLMWQENDDNSNHEIRTNYPEVWDTLMKIREQGYISSDPLHQEIYARVPYGFLYAYNPENFRSGGAAPYPNSFNPKVYYQMVGKDGDFIVGSDIGNFDYRKDLKDLKMPVLIYGGRYDRVAVPEMMVKYKQYCPQAKFVIFEHSGHNPQVKEPQKLFALLNDFLNN
;
A
#
# COMPACT_ATOMS: atom_id res chain seq x y z
N MET A 1 -73.13 -2.00 -11.36
CA MET A 1 -72.25 -3.06 -10.89
C MET A 1 -70.82 -2.77 -11.47
N ARG A 2 -69.95 -2.21 -10.67
CA ARG A 2 -68.56 -1.94 -11.08
C ARG A 2 -67.67 -3.04 -10.52
N ARG A 3 -66.94 -3.80 -11.37
CA ARG A 3 -66.01 -4.82 -10.97
C ARG A 3 -64.68 -4.14 -10.61
N PRO A 4 -63.97 -4.49 -9.51
CA PRO A 4 -62.63 -3.98 -9.24
C PRO A 4 -61.61 -4.76 -10.05
N LEU A 5 -60.65 -4.01 -10.72
CA LEU A 5 -59.42 -4.56 -11.29
C LEU A 5 -58.43 -4.85 -10.15
N LEU A 6 -58.06 -6.11 -10.03
CA LEU A 6 -56.95 -6.54 -9.18
C LEU A 6 -55.65 -6.31 -9.96
N PHE A 7 -54.82 -5.37 -9.49
CA PHE A 7 -53.43 -5.24 -9.96
C PHE A 7 -52.59 -6.29 -9.24
N LEU A 8 -52.14 -7.29 -9.96
CA LEU A 8 -51.16 -8.28 -9.49
C LEU A 8 -49.78 -7.70 -9.67
N SER A 9 -49.15 -7.19 -8.58
CA SER A 9 -47.75 -6.74 -8.58
C SER A 9 -46.86 -7.96 -8.55
N ILE A 10 -46.21 -8.27 -9.68
CA ILE A 10 -45.19 -9.32 -9.77
C ILE A 10 -43.90 -8.71 -9.24
N PHE A 11 -43.53 -9.06 -8.00
CA PHE A 11 -42.19 -8.81 -7.48
C PHE A 11 -41.19 -9.79 -8.14
N PHE A 12 -40.39 -9.30 -9.06
CA PHE A 12 -39.21 -10.03 -9.48
C PHE A 12 -38.17 -10.00 -8.35
N PHE A 13 -38.09 -11.06 -7.57
CA PHE A 13 -36.91 -11.34 -6.76
C PHE A 13 -35.79 -11.73 -7.70
N THR A 14 -34.90 -10.79 -8.02
CA THR A 14 -33.61 -11.14 -8.58
C THR A 14 -32.82 -11.85 -7.49
N HIS A 15 -32.68 -13.16 -7.60
CA HIS A 15 -31.72 -13.90 -6.81
C HIS A 15 -30.34 -13.35 -7.16
N LEU A 16 -29.77 -12.54 -6.26
CA LEU A 16 -28.37 -12.20 -6.28
C LEU A 16 -27.63 -13.50 -5.93
N GLU A 17 -27.10 -14.20 -6.92
CA GLU A 17 -26.18 -15.31 -6.67
C GLU A 17 -24.98 -14.75 -5.91
N ALA A 18 -24.79 -15.22 -4.67
CA ALA A 18 -23.61 -14.92 -3.90
C ALA A 18 -22.40 -15.39 -4.71
N GLN A 19 -21.55 -14.46 -5.16
CA GLN A 19 -20.35 -14.81 -5.89
C GLN A 19 -19.44 -15.65 -4.99
N THR A 20 -19.29 -16.94 -5.31
CA THR A 20 -18.32 -17.82 -4.67
C THR A 20 -16.92 -17.39 -5.11
N PHE A 21 -16.10 -16.92 -4.17
CA PHE A 21 -14.71 -16.58 -4.45
C PHE A 21 -13.83 -17.83 -4.43
N PRO A 22 -12.85 -17.92 -5.35
CA PRO A 22 -11.94 -19.05 -5.39
C PRO A 22 -11.12 -19.13 -4.08
N ASN A 23 -11.03 -20.34 -3.51
CA ASN A 23 -10.27 -20.62 -2.27
C ASN A 23 -8.76 -20.85 -2.54
N SER A 24 -8.29 -20.70 -3.78
CA SER A 24 -6.93 -21.01 -4.20
C SER A 24 -6.03 -19.78 -4.21
N LEU A 25 -4.81 -19.95 -3.73
CA LEU A 25 -3.75 -18.90 -3.67
C LEU A 25 -3.33 -18.39 -5.06
N THR A 26 -3.64 -19.11 -6.13
CA THR A 26 -3.24 -18.78 -7.50
C THR A 26 -4.39 -18.28 -8.36
N ASP A 27 -5.63 -18.52 -7.95
CA ASP A 27 -6.82 -18.22 -8.75
C ASP A 27 -7.42 -16.88 -8.34
N GLY A 28 -6.90 -15.82 -8.96
CA GLY A 28 -7.54 -14.53 -8.91
C GLY A 28 -8.56 -14.36 -10.04
N LYS A 29 -9.32 -13.29 -9.95
CA LYS A 29 -10.26 -12.88 -11.01
C LYS A 29 -10.17 -11.39 -11.27
N PHE A 30 -10.60 -10.98 -12.46
CA PHE A 30 -10.82 -9.58 -12.75
C PHE A 30 -12.14 -9.11 -12.16
N VAL A 31 -12.09 -7.97 -11.48
CA VAL A 31 -13.25 -7.25 -10.95
C VAL A 31 -13.26 -5.86 -11.59
N THR A 32 -14.39 -5.49 -12.21
CA THR A 32 -14.52 -4.17 -12.85
C THR A 32 -14.88 -3.12 -11.78
N VAL A 33 -14.04 -2.12 -11.66
CA VAL A 33 -14.15 -1.01 -10.70
C VAL A 33 -13.76 0.29 -11.40
N ASN A 34 -14.56 1.32 -11.30
CA ASN A 34 -14.28 2.66 -11.83
C ASN A 34 -13.82 2.65 -13.31
N GLY A 35 -14.42 1.78 -14.13
CA GLY A 35 -14.15 1.66 -15.57
C GLY A 35 -12.87 0.86 -15.94
N ALA A 36 -12.18 0.24 -14.97
CA ALA A 36 -11.02 -0.61 -15.19
C ALA A 36 -11.22 -2.00 -14.56
N ARG A 37 -10.54 -3.02 -15.08
CA ARG A 37 -10.52 -4.36 -14.49
C ARG A 37 -9.31 -4.46 -13.56
N LEU A 38 -9.58 -4.68 -12.29
CA LEU A 38 -8.56 -4.94 -11.29
C LEU A 38 -8.43 -6.43 -11.05
N TRP A 39 -7.20 -6.92 -10.94
CA TRP A 39 -6.93 -8.31 -10.57
C TRP A 39 -7.04 -8.46 -9.06
N VAL A 40 -7.90 -9.36 -8.61
CA VAL A 40 -8.22 -9.57 -7.19
C VAL A 40 -8.02 -11.04 -6.82
N VAL A 41 -7.37 -11.27 -5.68
CA VAL A 41 -7.16 -12.60 -5.08
C VAL A 41 -7.70 -12.57 -3.66
N ILE A 42 -8.59 -13.52 -3.31
CA ILE A 42 -9.18 -13.61 -1.99
C ILE A 42 -8.81 -14.94 -1.35
N VAL A 43 -8.32 -14.89 -0.10
CA VAL A 43 -7.83 -16.05 0.65
C VAL A 43 -8.35 -16.00 2.08
N GLY A 44 -8.75 -17.16 2.60
CA GLY A 44 -9.22 -17.27 3.98
C GLY A 44 -10.71 -16.98 4.15
N LYS A 45 -11.11 -16.80 5.40
CA LYS A 45 -12.51 -16.54 5.83
C LYS A 45 -12.49 -15.61 7.04
N GLY A 46 -13.60 -14.96 7.30
CA GLY A 46 -13.77 -14.00 8.40
C GLY A 46 -13.95 -12.59 7.88
N ASP A 47 -13.59 -11.60 8.69
CA ASP A 47 -13.70 -10.20 8.30
C ASP A 47 -12.76 -9.86 7.15
N PRO A 48 -13.20 -9.09 6.14
CA PRO A 48 -12.36 -8.73 5.01
C PRO A 48 -11.23 -7.80 5.44
N LEU A 49 -9.99 -8.21 5.12
CA LEU A 49 -8.77 -7.44 5.32
C LEU A 49 -8.14 -7.12 3.96
N PHE A 50 -8.20 -5.88 3.56
CA PHE A 50 -7.56 -5.38 2.34
C PHE A 50 -6.08 -5.14 2.59
N ILE A 51 -5.22 -5.82 1.83
CA ILE A 51 -3.76 -5.64 1.89
C ILE A 51 -3.37 -4.71 0.76
N ILE A 52 -2.92 -3.51 1.12
CA ILE A 52 -2.60 -2.43 0.18
C ILE A 52 -1.08 -2.34 0.00
N PRO A 53 -0.56 -2.65 -1.20
CA PRO A 53 0.87 -2.65 -1.48
C PRO A 53 1.52 -1.28 -1.39
N GLY A 54 2.83 -1.29 -1.12
CA GLY A 54 3.69 -0.11 -1.14
C GLY A 54 4.26 0.24 -2.52
N GLY A 55 5.16 1.25 -2.52
CA GLY A 55 5.78 1.93 -3.66
C GLY A 55 4.74 2.26 -4.71
N PRO A 56 4.32 3.43 -5.11
CA PRO A 56 3.08 3.53 -5.90
C PRO A 56 2.93 2.50 -7.04
N GLY A 57 4.02 1.92 -7.53
CA GLY A 57 4.05 0.91 -8.59
C GLY A 57 3.95 -0.56 -8.16
N GLY A 58 3.86 -0.90 -6.87
CA GLY A 58 3.92 -2.27 -6.37
C GLY A 58 2.67 -3.10 -6.61
N ALA A 59 2.84 -4.42 -6.87
CA ALA A 59 1.77 -5.40 -7.02
C ALA A 59 1.62 -6.26 -5.76
N HIS A 60 0.46 -6.94 -5.63
CA HIS A 60 0.10 -7.69 -4.42
C HIS A 60 1.00 -8.90 -4.11
N LEU A 61 1.65 -9.50 -5.10
CA LEU A 61 2.35 -10.77 -4.92
C LEU A 61 3.44 -10.72 -3.85
N SER A 62 4.11 -9.57 -3.68
CA SER A 62 5.12 -9.35 -2.64
C SER A 62 4.56 -9.41 -1.21
N TYR A 63 3.24 -9.35 -1.07
CA TYR A 63 2.53 -9.31 0.21
C TYR A 63 1.94 -10.66 0.66
N ARG A 64 2.16 -11.74 -0.11
CA ARG A 64 1.59 -13.06 0.20
C ARG A 64 2.10 -13.68 1.51
N ARG A 65 3.12 -13.08 2.15
CA ARG A 65 3.52 -13.46 3.51
C ARG A 65 2.44 -13.18 4.56
N PHE A 66 1.49 -12.29 4.28
CA PHE A 66 0.32 -12.05 5.11
C PHE A 66 -0.71 -13.18 5.06
N ASP A 67 -0.53 -14.20 4.19
CA ASP A 67 -1.38 -15.40 4.15
C ASP A 67 -1.47 -16.11 5.51
N SER A 68 -0.50 -15.90 6.40
CA SER A 68 -0.56 -16.36 7.80
C SER A 68 -1.79 -15.86 8.58
N LEU A 69 -2.43 -14.77 8.13
CA LEU A 69 -3.65 -14.23 8.72
C LEU A 69 -4.93 -14.84 8.13
N ALA A 70 -4.83 -15.68 7.11
CA ALA A 70 -5.99 -16.25 6.40
C ALA A 70 -6.81 -17.24 7.24
N SER A 71 -6.27 -17.70 8.37
CA SER A 71 -7.00 -18.56 9.31
C SER A 71 -8.11 -17.81 10.07
N THR A 72 -7.97 -16.50 10.24
CA THR A 72 -8.87 -15.64 11.03
C THR A 72 -9.47 -14.49 10.25
N ASN A 73 -8.93 -14.16 9.07
CA ASN A 73 -9.37 -13.05 8.24
C ASN A 73 -9.56 -13.50 6.78
N MET A 74 -10.47 -12.84 6.07
CA MET A 74 -10.58 -12.94 4.62
C MET A 74 -9.64 -11.91 3.99
N LEU A 75 -8.48 -12.35 3.51
CA LEU A 75 -7.50 -11.48 2.91
C LEU A 75 -7.90 -11.11 1.48
N VAL A 76 -8.02 -9.83 1.21
CA VAL A 76 -8.32 -9.28 -0.11
C VAL A 76 -7.06 -8.63 -0.65
N TYR A 77 -6.38 -9.34 -1.54
CA TYR A 77 -5.26 -8.82 -2.32
C TYR A 77 -5.76 -8.30 -3.65
N PHE A 78 -5.19 -7.23 -4.13
CA PHE A 78 -5.49 -6.71 -5.45
C PHE A 78 -4.27 -6.03 -6.07
N ASP A 79 -4.22 -6.04 -7.38
CA ASP A 79 -3.33 -5.17 -8.12
C ASP A 79 -4.09 -3.89 -8.41
N ALA A 80 -3.62 -2.76 -7.91
CA ALA A 80 -4.24 -1.48 -8.20
C ALA A 80 -4.10 -1.12 -9.69
N PHE A 81 -4.86 -0.15 -10.16
CA PHE A 81 -4.88 0.27 -11.55
C PHE A 81 -3.46 0.61 -12.06
N GLY A 82 -3.03 -0.02 -13.15
CA GLY A 82 -1.69 0.11 -13.72
C GLY A 82 -0.61 -0.80 -13.11
N ARG A 83 -0.94 -1.64 -12.13
CA ARG A 83 0.01 -2.54 -11.47
C ARG A 83 -0.34 -4.01 -11.74
N GLY A 84 0.65 -4.88 -11.67
CA GLY A 84 0.49 -6.32 -11.80
C GLY A 84 -0.26 -6.73 -13.06
N LYS A 85 -1.38 -7.44 -12.87
CA LYS A 85 -2.26 -7.92 -13.94
C LYS A 85 -3.42 -6.98 -14.26
N SER A 86 -3.63 -5.93 -13.47
CA SER A 86 -4.73 -4.98 -13.67
C SER A 86 -4.57 -4.18 -14.96
N ASP A 87 -5.69 -3.65 -15.47
CA ASP A 87 -5.70 -2.79 -16.64
C ASP A 87 -4.81 -1.58 -16.43
N THR A 88 -4.27 -1.03 -17.52
CA THR A 88 -3.39 0.14 -17.52
C THR A 88 -4.11 1.37 -18.08
N ALA A 89 -3.71 2.53 -17.60
CA ALA A 89 -4.23 3.80 -18.06
C ALA A 89 -3.88 4.08 -19.53
N LYS A 90 -4.76 4.79 -20.20
CA LYS A 90 -4.50 5.38 -21.52
C LYS A 90 -3.76 6.72 -21.38
N ASP A 91 -4.14 7.53 -20.38
CA ASP A 91 -3.42 8.74 -19.98
C ASP A 91 -2.77 8.47 -18.61
N MET A 92 -1.47 8.76 -18.50
CA MET A 92 -0.72 8.59 -17.25
C MET A 92 -1.32 9.37 -16.07
N LYS A 93 -2.01 10.48 -16.34
CA LYS A 93 -2.69 11.30 -15.31
C LYS A 93 -3.83 10.58 -14.60
N GLU A 94 -4.30 9.45 -15.14
CA GLU A 94 -5.29 8.60 -14.48
C GLU A 94 -4.73 7.88 -13.25
N TYR A 95 -3.39 7.77 -13.13
CA TYR A 95 -2.74 7.25 -11.93
C TYR A 95 -2.63 8.35 -10.88
N SER A 96 -3.39 8.21 -9.81
CA SER A 96 -3.40 9.16 -8.70
C SER A 96 -3.69 8.47 -7.37
N LEU A 97 -3.31 9.13 -6.27
CA LEU A 97 -3.63 8.68 -4.91
C LEU A 97 -5.15 8.59 -4.70
N GLN A 98 -5.91 9.58 -5.22
CA GLN A 98 -7.37 9.56 -5.12
C GLN A 98 -7.97 8.38 -5.90
N ARG A 99 -7.44 8.06 -7.08
CA ARG A 99 -7.88 6.88 -7.85
C ARG A 99 -7.67 5.58 -7.07
N ASP A 100 -6.54 5.41 -6.42
CA ASP A 100 -6.27 4.21 -5.61
C ASP A 100 -7.22 4.13 -4.41
N ILE A 101 -7.58 5.26 -3.78
CA ILE A 101 -8.57 5.33 -2.72
C ILE A 101 -9.97 4.94 -3.22
N ASP A 102 -10.40 5.51 -4.35
CA ASP A 102 -11.71 5.26 -4.95
C ASP A 102 -11.84 3.81 -5.45
N ASP A 103 -10.75 3.21 -5.89
CA ASP A 103 -10.73 1.81 -6.33
C ASP A 103 -10.93 0.84 -5.15
N ILE A 104 -10.46 1.18 -3.93
CA ILE A 104 -10.77 0.39 -2.72
C ILE A 104 -12.26 0.47 -2.40
N GLU A 105 -12.86 1.67 -2.45
CA GLU A 105 -14.31 1.82 -2.20
C GLU A 105 -15.12 1.07 -3.27
N GLY A 106 -14.75 1.17 -4.53
CA GLY A 106 -15.39 0.41 -5.60
C GLY A 106 -15.26 -1.10 -5.40
N LEU A 107 -14.09 -1.61 -4.99
CA LEU A 107 -13.90 -3.03 -4.66
C LEU A 107 -14.78 -3.44 -3.47
N ARG A 108 -14.82 -2.65 -2.39
CA ARG A 108 -15.68 -2.92 -1.24
C ARG A 108 -17.15 -3.09 -1.67
N GLN A 109 -17.65 -2.17 -2.50
CA GLN A 109 -19.03 -2.18 -2.99
C GLN A 109 -19.32 -3.38 -3.88
N VAL A 110 -18.46 -3.65 -4.87
CA VAL A 110 -18.65 -4.77 -5.82
C VAL A 110 -18.50 -6.14 -5.12
N LEU A 111 -17.69 -6.21 -4.07
CA LEU A 111 -17.53 -7.41 -3.25
C LEU A 111 -18.58 -7.54 -2.13
N HIS A 112 -19.49 -6.55 -2.01
CA HIS A 112 -20.60 -6.50 -1.04
C HIS A 112 -20.13 -6.58 0.42
N PHE A 113 -19.05 -5.87 0.76
CA PHE A 113 -18.62 -5.75 2.15
C PHE A 113 -19.20 -4.49 2.80
N ASP A 114 -19.86 -4.62 3.93
CA ASP A 114 -20.37 -3.48 4.70
C ASP A 114 -19.21 -2.74 5.38
N MET A 115 -18.34 -3.49 6.06
CA MET A 115 -17.16 -3.01 6.77
C MET A 115 -15.92 -3.77 6.32
N ILE A 116 -14.77 -3.10 6.28
CA ILE A 116 -13.48 -3.69 5.93
C ILE A 116 -12.41 -3.34 6.94
N ASN A 117 -11.42 -4.22 7.09
CA ASN A 117 -10.15 -3.91 7.71
C ASN A 117 -9.15 -3.47 6.64
N LEU A 118 -8.26 -2.54 6.97
CA LEU A 118 -7.23 -2.05 6.06
C LEU A 118 -5.85 -2.31 6.65
N LEU A 119 -4.93 -2.85 5.85
CA LEU A 119 -3.50 -2.88 6.13
C LEU A 119 -2.78 -2.24 4.96
N GLY A 120 -2.26 -1.04 5.18
CA GLY A 120 -1.48 -0.31 4.18
C GLY A 120 0.00 -0.28 4.55
N HIS A 121 0.87 -0.73 3.64
CA HIS A 121 2.31 -0.73 3.82
C HIS A 121 2.97 0.32 2.93
N SER A 122 3.89 1.12 3.49
CA SER A 122 4.62 2.15 2.74
C SER A 122 3.63 3.10 2.04
N TYR A 123 3.72 3.32 0.74
CA TYR A 123 2.72 4.06 -0.03
C TYR A 123 1.28 3.56 0.21
N GLY A 124 1.07 2.24 0.33
CA GLY A 124 -0.26 1.70 0.65
C GLY A 124 -0.85 2.23 1.95
N GLY A 125 -0.01 2.69 2.87
CA GLY A 125 -0.45 3.36 4.09
C GLY A 125 -1.01 4.77 3.84
N LEU A 126 -0.56 5.48 2.79
CA LEU A 126 -1.19 6.74 2.36
C LEU A 126 -2.61 6.48 1.86
N VAL A 127 -2.73 5.46 1.01
CA VAL A 127 -4.04 5.05 0.44
C VAL A 127 -4.99 4.64 1.58
N ALA A 128 -4.52 3.83 2.54
CA ALA A 128 -5.31 3.39 3.70
C ALA A 128 -5.76 4.56 4.58
N GLN A 129 -4.88 5.53 4.84
CA GLN A 129 -5.21 6.75 5.59
C GLN A 129 -6.26 7.59 4.85
N GLY A 130 -6.03 7.87 3.56
CA GLY A 130 -6.97 8.62 2.73
C GLY A 130 -8.34 7.96 2.68
N TYR A 131 -8.39 6.64 2.53
CA TYR A 131 -9.63 5.88 2.58
C TYR A 131 -10.32 6.01 3.96
N ALA A 132 -9.58 5.82 5.05
CA ALA A 132 -10.14 5.91 6.41
C ALA A 132 -10.67 7.30 6.75
N ILE A 133 -10.08 8.36 6.19
CA ILE A 133 -10.56 9.75 6.34
C ILE A 133 -11.85 9.96 5.55
N GLN A 134 -11.91 9.49 4.28
CA GLN A 134 -13.05 9.73 3.38
C GLN A 134 -14.22 8.77 3.64
N TYR A 135 -13.92 7.51 3.95
CA TYR A 135 -14.90 6.41 4.07
C TYR A 135 -14.83 5.73 5.44
N GLY A 136 -14.49 6.46 6.50
CA GLY A 136 -14.24 5.91 7.84
C GLY A 136 -15.39 5.12 8.46
N SER A 137 -16.66 5.37 8.05
CA SER A 137 -17.83 4.58 8.46
C SER A 137 -17.80 3.13 7.97
N HIS A 138 -16.98 2.81 6.98
CA HIS A 138 -16.80 1.48 6.42
C HIS A 138 -15.51 0.80 6.89
N VAL A 139 -14.73 1.44 7.79
CA VAL A 139 -13.48 0.88 8.31
C VAL A 139 -13.66 0.32 9.71
N LYS A 140 -13.40 -0.98 9.89
CA LYS A 140 -13.44 -1.64 11.19
C LYS A 140 -12.14 -1.46 11.96
N HIS A 141 -10.98 -1.71 11.31
CA HIS A 141 -9.65 -1.48 11.86
C HIS A 141 -8.72 -0.92 10.79
N LEU A 142 -7.80 -0.04 11.20
CA LEU A 142 -6.77 0.53 10.33
C LEU A 142 -5.38 0.14 10.82
N VAL A 143 -4.59 -0.50 9.95
CA VAL A 143 -3.18 -0.85 10.20
C VAL A 143 -2.30 -0.07 9.24
N LEU A 144 -1.38 0.72 9.79
CA LEU A 144 -0.41 1.54 9.07
C LEU A 144 1.00 0.99 9.31
N ALA A 145 1.61 0.47 8.26
CA ALA A 145 2.88 -0.25 8.30
C ALA A 145 3.97 0.52 7.57
N ASN A 146 5.03 0.94 8.27
CA ASN A 146 6.21 1.57 7.65
C ASN A 146 5.83 2.65 6.61
N THR A 147 5.07 3.67 7.01
CA THR A 147 4.40 4.61 6.11
C THR A 147 4.54 6.07 6.53
N PHE A 148 3.92 6.98 5.79
CA PHE A 148 4.05 8.44 5.92
C PHE A 148 2.67 9.07 6.15
N HIS A 149 2.62 10.15 6.94
CA HIS A 149 1.38 10.91 7.19
C HIS A 149 1.25 12.17 6.30
N SER A 150 2.35 12.58 5.65
CA SER A 150 2.39 13.77 4.79
C SER A 150 3.52 13.67 3.78
N PHE A 151 3.42 14.44 2.70
CA PHE A 151 4.50 14.57 1.71
C PHE A 151 5.79 15.12 2.33
N LEU A 152 5.67 15.98 3.35
CA LEU A 152 6.84 16.49 4.09
C LEU A 152 7.58 15.36 4.82
N MET A 153 6.84 14.43 5.44
CA MET A 153 7.47 13.26 6.07
C MET A 153 8.12 12.36 5.03
N TRP A 154 7.52 12.19 3.86
CA TRP A 154 8.15 11.43 2.78
C TRP A 154 9.44 12.10 2.32
N GLN A 155 9.43 13.42 2.05
CA GLN A 155 10.64 14.17 1.68
C GLN A 155 11.74 14.05 2.74
N GLU A 156 11.41 14.21 4.04
CA GLU A 156 12.40 14.03 5.12
C GLU A 156 13.02 12.61 5.12
N ASN A 157 12.26 11.59 4.75
CA ASN A 157 12.77 10.22 4.64
C ASN A 157 13.65 10.02 3.39
N ASP A 158 13.32 10.63 2.25
CA ASP A 158 14.17 10.59 1.06
C ASP A 158 15.49 11.33 1.30
N ASP A 159 15.45 12.47 1.97
CA ASP A 159 16.64 13.21 2.39
C ASP A 159 17.53 12.36 3.32
N ASN A 160 16.92 11.60 4.25
CA ASN A 160 17.64 10.64 5.09
C ASN A 160 18.24 9.50 4.27
N SER A 161 17.48 8.92 3.35
CA SER A 161 17.97 7.85 2.45
C SER A 161 19.17 8.32 1.63
N ASN A 162 19.12 9.53 1.09
CA ASN A 162 20.20 10.16 0.35
C ASN A 162 21.42 10.43 1.25
N HIS A 163 21.21 10.88 2.49
CA HIS A 163 22.28 11.04 3.48
C HIS A 163 22.97 9.70 3.79
N GLU A 164 22.20 8.64 3.99
CA GLU A 164 22.70 7.29 4.23
C GLU A 164 23.52 6.76 3.03
N ILE A 165 23.05 6.98 1.80
CA ILE A 165 23.78 6.60 0.57
C ILE A 165 25.08 7.39 0.46
N ARG A 166 25.03 8.71 0.66
CA ARG A 166 26.22 9.58 0.63
C ARG A 166 27.29 9.13 1.62
N THR A 167 26.86 8.71 2.82
CA THR A 167 27.76 8.33 3.91
C THR A 167 28.38 6.95 3.68
N ASN A 168 27.60 5.98 3.22
CA ASN A 168 28.01 4.58 3.15
C ASN A 168 28.46 4.13 1.76
N TYR A 169 28.09 4.87 0.70
CA TYR A 169 28.43 4.60 -0.71
C TYR A 169 28.89 5.88 -1.42
N PRO A 170 29.94 6.57 -0.92
CA PRO A 170 30.34 7.88 -1.43
C PRO A 170 30.69 7.88 -2.92
N GLU A 171 31.32 6.83 -3.44
CA GLU A 171 31.61 6.71 -4.87
C GLU A 171 30.35 6.63 -5.77
N VAL A 172 29.29 5.99 -5.28
CA VAL A 172 27.98 5.95 -5.98
C VAL A 172 27.37 7.34 -5.94
N TRP A 173 27.38 7.97 -4.76
CA TRP A 173 26.84 9.32 -4.56
C TRP A 173 27.55 10.35 -5.45
N ASP A 174 28.88 10.36 -5.47
CA ASP A 174 29.66 11.29 -6.29
C ASP A 174 29.37 11.08 -7.78
N THR A 175 29.16 9.83 -8.21
CA THR A 175 28.81 9.53 -9.60
C THR A 175 27.39 10.05 -9.91
N LEU A 176 26.43 9.87 -9.01
CA LEU A 176 25.08 10.42 -9.14
C LEU A 176 25.13 11.95 -9.26
N MET A 177 25.87 12.63 -8.39
CA MET A 177 25.95 14.10 -8.42
C MET A 177 26.54 14.60 -9.74
N LYS A 178 27.60 13.96 -10.28
CA LYS A 178 28.19 14.31 -11.57
C LYS A 178 27.22 14.22 -12.74
N ILE A 179 26.36 13.19 -12.78
CA ILE A 179 25.37 13.08 -13.86
C ILE A 179 24.21 14.04 -13.64
N ARG A 180 23.85 14.33 -12.39
CA ARG A 180 22.80 15.33 -12.07
C ARG A 180 23.22 16.74 -12.48
N GLU A 181 24.51 17.12 -12.36
CA GLU A 181 25.05 18.36 -12.93
C GLU A 181 24.90 18.46 -14.45
N GLN A 182 24.78 17.30 -15.13
CA GLN A 182 24.49 17.22 -16.58
C GLN A 182 23.00 17.20 -16.90
N GLY A 183 22.12 17.31 -15.88
CA GLY A 183 20.68 17.36 -16.02
C GLY A 183 19.95 16.02 -15.92
N TYR A 184 20.63 14.92 -15.62
CA TYR A 184 19.96 13.64 -15.37
C TYR A 184 19.22 13.65 -14.04
N ILE A 185 18.01 13.06 -14.02
CA ILE A 185 17.11 12.98 -12.86
C ILE A 185 16.73 11.53 -12.55
N SER A 186 16.07 11.28 -11.45
CA SER A 186 15.76 9.92 -10.92
C SER A 186 15.08 8.99 -11.95
N SER A 187 14.22 9.53 -12.82
CA SER A 187 13.53 8.74 -13.86
C SER A 187 14.40 8.38 -15.07
N ASP A 188 15.61 8.93 -15.20
CA ASP A 188 16.49 8.62 -16.31
C ASP A 188 17.17 7.26 -16.14
N PRO A 189 17.27 6.44 -17.21
CA PRO A 189 17.86 5.11 -17.12
C PRO A 189 19.29 5.11 -16.57
N LEU A 190 20.11 6.11 -16.93
CA LEU A 190 21.48 6.23 -16.43
C LEU A 190 21.51 6.47 -14.92
N HIS A 191 20.62 7.34 -14.42
CA HIS A 191 20.50 7.58 -12.98
C HIS A 191 20.10 6.30 -12.23
N GLN A 192 19.12 5.58 -12.75
CA GLN A 192 18.64 4.31 -12.15
C GLN A 192 19.74 3.24 -12.16
N GLU A 193 20.53 3.13 -13.23
CA GLU A 193 21.67 2.19 -13.30
C GLU A 193 22.71 2.48 -12.22
N ILE A 194 23.04 3.74 -12.00
CA ILE A 194 24.02 4.13 -10.99
C ILE A 194 23.43 3.93 -9.58
N TYR A 195 22.21 4.37 -9.35
CA TYR A 195 21.52 4.20 -8.07
C TYR A 195 21.39 2.72 -7.66
N ALA A 196 21.15 1.83 -8.63
CA ALA A 196 21.06 0.38 -8.40
C ALA A 196 22.39 -0.26 -7.97
N ARG A 197 23.53 0.45 -7.98
CA ARG A 197 24.80 -0.02 -7.39
C ARG A 197 24.76 0.00 -5.86
N VAL A 198 23.86 0.77 -5.24
CA VAL A 198 23.53 0.63 -3.82
C VAL A 198 22.76 -0.67 -3.63
N PRO A 199 23.23 -1.60 -2.77
CA PRO A 199 22.52 -2.84 -2.53
C PRO A 199 21.08 -2.57 -2.04
N TYR A 200 20.09 -3.13 -2.70
CA TYR A 200 18.66 -2.91 -2.36
C TYR A 200 18.37 -3.15 -0.87
N GLY A 201 18.99 -4.17 -0.27
CA GLY A 201 18.85 -4.47 1.15
C GLY A 201 19.34 -3.37 2.09
N PHE A 202 20.20 -2.45 1.61
CA PHE A 202 20.79 -1.40 2.46
C PHE A 202 19.72 -0.47 3.06
N LEU A 203 18.77 -0.02 2.26
CA LEU A 203 17.70 0.87 2.72
C LEU A 203 16.56 0.13 3.44
N TYR A 204 16.29 -1.12 3.05
CA TYR A 204 15.08 -1.85 3.42
C TYR A 204 15.26 -2.92 4.49
N ALA A 205 16.50 -3.35 4.78
CA ALA A 205 16.72 -4.51 5.64
C ALA A 205 17.49 -4.20 6.93
N TYR A 206 17.14 -4.92 7.99
CA TYR A 206 17.88 -4.93 9.25
C TYR A 206 19.35 -5.40 9.06
N ASN A 207 19.53 -6.43 8.24
CA ASN A 207 20.84 -7.01 7.93
C ASN A 207 21.04 -7.01 6.42
N PRO A 208 21.57 -5.93 5.82
CA PRO A 208 21.72 -5.78 4.37
C PRO A 208 22.55 -6.90 3.73
N GLU A 209 23.58 -7.37 4.41
CA GLU A 209 24.50 -8.43 3.93
C GLU A 209 23.77 -9.77 3.71
N ASN A 210 22.74 -10.03 4.49
CA ASN A 210 21.94 -11.25 4.43
C ASN A 210 20.61 -11.04 3.66
N PHE A 211 20.44 -9.87 3.04
CA PHE A 211 19.28 -9.60 2.23
C PHE A 211 19.41 -10.32 0.89
N ARG A 212 18.60 -11.35 0.72
CA ARG A 212 18.35 -11.93 -0.60
C ARG A 212 17.06 -11.31 -1.11
N SER A 213 17.15 -10.50 -2.16
CA SER A 213 15.96 -10.18 -2.95
C SER A 213 15.34 -11.52 -3.34
N GLY A 214 14.13 -11.79 -2.90
CA GLY A 214 13.39 -12.96 -3.36
C GLY A 214 13.47 -12.94 -4.88
N GLY A 215 14.01 -14.01 -5.48
CA GLY A 215 14.19 -14.08 -6.92
C GLY A 215 12.91 -13.63 -7.58
N ALA A 216 13.01 -12.79 -8.60
CA ALA A 216 11.86 -12.23 -9.29
C ALA A 216 10.91 -13.38 -9.66
N ALA A 217 9.83 -13.51 -8.88
CA ALA A 217 8.75 -14.36 -9.34
C ALA A 217 8.31 -13.80 -10.70
N PRO A 218 8.04 -14.64 -11.69
CA PRO A 218 7.63 -14.21 -13.03
C PRO A 218 6.19 -13.67 -12.97
N TYR A 219 6.02 -12.55 -12.23
CA TYR A 219 4.75 -11.85 -12.13
C TYR A 219 4.83 -10.60 -13.00
N PRO A 220 3.99 -10.47 -14.03
CA PRO A 220 4.00 -9.33 -14.91
C PRO A 220 3.86 -8.04 -14.10
N ASN A 221 4.69 -7.04 -14.38
CA ASN A 221 4.63 -5.73 -13.74
C ASN A 221 4.59 -5.80 -12.19
N SER A 222 5.41 -6.66 -11.57
CA SER A 222 5.54 -6.73 -10.09
C SER A 222 5.86 -5.37 -9.47
N PHE A 223 6.54 -4.51 -10.23
CA PHE A 223 6.68 -3.08 -9.98
C PHE A 223 6.61 -2.32 -11.30
N ASN A 224 5.75 -1.28 -11.37
CA ASN A 224 5.61 -0.41 -12.54
C ASN A 224 6.27 0.96 -12.29
N PRO A 225 7.48 1.20 -12.80
CA PRO A 225 8.20 2.46 -12.58
C PRO A 225 7.49 3.67 -13.23
N LYS A 226 6.70 3.47 -14.28
CA LYS A 226 5.94 4.56 -14.91
C LYS A 226 4.88 5.11 -13.95
N VAL A 227 4.18 4.22 -13.22
CA VAL A 227 3.24 4.63 -12.18
C VAL A 227 3.98 5.32 -11.04
N TYR A 228 5.11 4.78 -10.60
CA TYR A 228 5.93 5.38 -9.55
C TYR A 228 6.29 6.83 -9.89
N TYR A 229 6.96 7.07 -11.01
CA TYR A 229 7.39 8.42 -11.40
C TYR A 229 6.24 9.36 -11.79
N GLN A 230 5.10 8.82 -12.24
CA GLN A 230 3.91 9.63 -12.44
C GLN A 230 3.38 10.19 -11.13
N MET A 231 3.43 9.41 -10.05
CA MET A 231 2.82 9.77 -8.78
C MET A 231 3.79 10.52 -7.84
N VAL A 232 5.05 10.07 -7.77
CA VAL A 232 6.07 10.66 -6.88
C VAL A 232 6.77 11.86 -7.53
N GLY A 233 6.79 11.91 -8.86
CA GLY A 233 7.54 12.89 -9.63
C GLY A 233 8.74 12.27 -10.35
N LYS A 234 9.17 12.88 -11.45
CA LYS A 234 10.27 12.36 -12.27
C LYS A 234 11.62 12.36 -11.54
N ASP A 235 11.78 13.19 -10.53
CA ASP A 235 12.98 13.27 -9.69
C ASP A 235 12.70 12.79 -8.25
N GLY A 236 11.81 11.82 -8.10
CA GLY A 236 11.22 11.38 -6.84
C GLY A 236 12.19 10.84 -5.79
N ASP A 237 13.42 10.44 -6.16
CA ASP A 237 14.45 10.04 -5.18
C ASP A 237 15.14 11.25 -4.51
N PHE A 238 14.85 12.48 -4.98
CA PHE A 238 15.38 13.74 -4.44
C PHE A 238 14.29 14.73 -4.08
N ILE A 239 13.21 14.78 -4.83
CA ILE A 239 12.12 15.76 -4.64
C ILE A 239 10.78 15.06 -4.79
N VAL A 240 10.07 14.95 -3.67
CA VAL A 240 8.69 14.45 -3.65
C VAL A 240 7.78 15.47 -4.29
N GLY A 241 7.14 15.10 -5.37
CA GLY A 241 6.29 16.01 -6.15
C GLY A 241 5.11 15.30 -6.80
N SER A 242 4.67 15.83 -7.94
CA SER A 242 3.56 15.29 -8.72
C SER A 242 2.30 15.07 -7.88
N ASP A 243 1.61 13.94 -8.04
CA ASP A 243 0.33 13.67 -7.40
C ASP A 243 0.43 13.62 -5.86
N ILE A 244 1.49 13.01 -5.32
CA ILE A 244 1.67 12.91 -3.86
C ILE A 244 2.39 14.11 -3.23
N GLY A 245 2.81 15.10 -4.01
CA GLY A 245 3.51 16.28 -3.51
C GLY A 245 2.68 17.21 -2.60
N ASN A 246 1.39 16.92 -2.40
CA ASN A 246 0.49 17.78 -1.62
C ASN A 246 -0.32 17.03 -0.55
N PHE A 247 -0.18 15.69 -0.41
CA PHE A 247 -0.95 14.99 0.60
C PHE A 247 -0.48 15.36 2.01
N ASP A 248 -1.43 15.60 2.91
CA ASP A 248 -1.15 15.90 4.32
C ASP A 248 -2.35 15.50 5.19
N TYR A 249 -2.22 14.37 5.88
CA TYR A 249 -3.29 13.81 6.73
C TYR A 249 -3.17 14.19 8.21
N ARG A 250 -2.14 14.97 8.60
CA ARG A 250 -1.84 15.28 10.00
C ARG A 250 -3.01 15.87 10.77
N LYS A 251 -3.83 16.67 10.11
CA LYS A 251 -4.99 17.32 10.75
C LYS A 251 -6.16 16.36 10.97
N ASP A 252 -6.29 15.34 10.11
CA ASP A 252 -7.45 14.47 10.06
C ASP A 252 -7.26 13.18 10.89
N LEU A 253 -6.00 12.75 11.09
CA LEU A 253 -5.67 11.50 11.79
C LEU A 253 -6.19 11.44 13.24
N LYS A 254 -6.28 12.59 13.95
CA LYS A 254 -6.83 12.65 15.32
C LYS A 254 -8.34 12.37 15.38
N ASP A 255 -9.03 12.58 14.26
CA ASP A 255 -10.48 12.47 14.17
C ASP A 255 -10.97 11.06 13.72
N LEU A 256 -10.03 10.16 13.42
CA LEU A 256 -10.32 8.76 13.09
C LEU A 256 -11.03 8.07 14.26
N LYS A 257 -12.13 7.38 13.98
CA LYS A 257 -13.00 6.75 15.00
C LYS A 257 -12.74 5.26 15.20
N MET A 258 -12.17 4.60 14.18
CA MET A 258 -11.82 3.19 14.26
C MET A 258 -10.53 2.99 15.06
N PRO A 259 -10.29 1.79 15.63
CA PRO A 259 -8.99 1.41 16.17
C PRO A 259 -7.88 1.54 15.13
N VAL A 260 -6.74 2.11 15.51
CA VAL A 260 -5.57 2.32 14.65
C VAL A 260 -4.35 1.66 15.26
N LEU A 261 -3.67 0.82 14.48
CA LEU A 261 -2.35 0.27 14.77
C LEU A 261 -1.33 0.86 13.81
N ILE A 262 -0.26 1.42 14.34
CA ILE A 262 0.87 1.95 13.57
C ILE A 262 2.12 1.16 13.97
N TYR A 263 2.85 0.64 12.98
CA TYR A 263 4.11 -0.03 13.27
C TYR A 263 5.19 0.28 12.24
N GLY A 264 6.45 0.19 12.69
CA GLY A 264 7.64 0.35 11.85
C GLY A 264 8.80 -0.52 12.33
N GLY A 265 9.86 -0.60 11.55
CA GLY A 265 11.09 -1.29 11.91
C GLY A 265 12.16 -0.33 12.42
N ARG A 266 12.93 -0.75 13.44
CA ARG A 266 14.03 0.04 14.03
C ARG A 266 15.10 0.44 13.01
N TYR A 267 15.32 -0.37 12.00
CA TYR A 267 16.37 -0.21 10.99
C TYR A 267 15.82 0.14 9.61
N ASP A 268 14.61 0.70 9.58
CA ASP A 268 14.03 1.21 8.34
C ASP A 268 14.69 2.54 7.98
N ARG A 269 15.31 2.62 6.80
CA ARG A 269 15.92 3.84 6.27
C ARG A 269 15.05 4.56 5.25
N VAL A 270 13.88 3.97 4.95
CA VAL A 270 12.87 4.53 4.02
C VAL A 270 11.73 5.18 4.79
N ALA A 271 11.22 4.52 5.85
CA ALA A 271 10.25 5.09 6.78
C ALA A 271 10.89 5.06 8.19
N VAL A 272 11.81 5.99 8.42
CA VAL A 272 12.68 5.96 9.61
C VAL A 272 11.88 6.06 10.90
N PRO A 273 12.26 5.31 11.95
CA PRO A 273 11.50 5.24 13.20
C PRO A 273 11.35 6.60 13.88
N GLU A 274 12.32 7.50 13.76
CA GLU A 274 12.27 8.87 14.30
C GLU A 274 11.14 9.68 13.66
N MET A 275 10.85 9.47 12.38
CA MET A 275 9.72 10.09 11.70
C MET A 275 8.41 9.37 12.01
N MET A 276 8.44 8.03 12.09
CA MET A 276 7.26 7.25 12.47
C MET A 276 6.73 7.62 13.87
N VAL A 277 7.60 7.92 14.81
CA VAL A 277 7.20 8.38 16.17
C VAL A 277 6.36 9.65 16.13
N LYS A 278 6.51 10.53 15.11
CA LYS A 278 5.70 11.75 14.95
C LYS A 278 4.20 11.46 14.82
N TYR A 279 3.82 10.24 14.38
CA TYR A 279 2.41 9.83 14.39
C TYR A 279 1.73 9.95 15.76
N LYS A 280 2.47 9.81 16.87
CA LYS A 280 1.91 9.99 18.22
C LYS A 280 1.35 11.38 18.47
N GLN A 281 1.82 12.38 17.73
CA GLN A 281 1.33 13.77 17.83
C GLN A 281 0.00 13.94 17.07
N TYR A 282 -0.14 13.21 15.95
CA TYR A 282 -1.27 13.40 15.02
C TYR A 282 -2.35 12.33 15.17
N CYS A 283 -2.00 11.15 15.69
CA CYS A 283 -2.91 10.05 15.96
C CYS A 283 -2.66 9.47 17.37
N PRO A 284 -2.88 10.26 18.45
CA PRO A 284 -2.51 9.87 19.82
C PRO A 284 -3.27 8.64 20.32
N GLN A 285 -4.44 8.34 19.75
CA GLN A 285 -5.26 7.16 20.06
C GLN A 285 -4.70 5.86 19.47
N ALA A 286 -3.75 5.93 18.52
CA ALA A 286 -3.21 4.74 17.89
C ALA A 286 -2.31 3.92 18.81
N LYS A 287 -2.42 2.59 18.74
CA LYS A 287 -1.39 1.68 19.25
C LYS A 287 -0.15 1.80 18.36
N PHE A 288 1.00 2.11 18.94
CA PHE A 288 2.26 2.32 18.21
C PHE A 288 3.30 1.29 18.61
N VAL A 289 3.92 0.59 17.63
CA VAL A 289 4.89 -0.48 17.87
C VAL A 289 6.11 -0.32 16.96
N ILE A 290 7.32 -0.47 17.52
CA ILE A 290 8.57 -0.60 16.77
C ILE A 290 9.07 -2.03 16.87
N PHE A 291 9.41 -2.63 15.71
CA PHE A 291 10.03 -3.94 15.60
C PHE A 291 11.55 -3.79 15.65
N GLU A 292 12.15 -4.29 16.74
CA GLU A 292 13.55 -3.98 17.11
C GLU A 292 14.61 -4.63 16.20
N HIS A 293 14.24 -5.66 15.42
CA HIS A 293 15.15 -6.38 14.52
C HIS A 293 14.67 -6.36 13.06
N SER A 294 13.94 -5.33 12.71
CA SER A 294 13.35 -5.19 11.37
C SER A 294 13.70 -3.84 10.73
N GLY A 295 13.81 -3.83 9.41
CA GLY A 295 13.76 -2.64 8.57
C GLY A 295 12.35 -2.42 8.04
N HIS A 296 12.22 -2.12 6.75
CA HIS A 296 10.96 -1.79 6.07
C HIS A 296 9.94 -2.95 6.03
N ASN A 297 10.36 -4.19 6.34
CA ASN A 297 9.55 -5.39 6.17
C ASN A 297 9.54 -6.28 7.42
N PRO A 298 8.88 -5.88 8.54
CA PRO A 298 8.78 -6.70 9.75
C PRO A 298 8.17 -8.09 9.51
N GLN A 299 7.27 -8.24 8.52
CA GLN A 299 6.68 -9.52 8.10
C GLN A 299 7.72 -10.54 7.61
N VAL A 300 8.93 -10.08 7.29
CA VAL A 300 10.04 -10.93 6.84
C VAL A 300 10.98 -11.29 7.99
N LYS A 301 11.23 -10.36 8.91
CA LYS A 301 12.27 -10.48 9.93
C LYS A 301 11.75 -10.88 11.31
N GLU A 302 10.57 -10.41 11.69
CA GLU A 302 9.93 -10.73 12.98
C GLU A 302 8.50 -11.25 12.76
N PRO A 303 8.28 -12.26 11.86
CA PRO A 303 6.94 -12.67 11.45
C PRO A 303 6.08 -13.15 12.61
N GLN A 304 6.62 -13.94 13.55
CA GLN A 304 5.85 -14.48 14.68
C GLN A 304 5.29 -13.36 15.56
N LYS A 305 6.13 -12.36 15.89
CA LYS A 305 5.75 -11.20 16.70
C LYS A 305 4.73 -10.32 15.95
N LEU A 306 4.96 -10.08 14.64
CA LEU A 306 4.04 -9.27 13.84
C LEU A 306 2.67 -9.94 13.69
N PHE A 307 2.63 -11.21 13.30
CA PHE A 307 1.35 -11.88 13.07
C PHE A 307 0.57 -12.11 14.37
N ALA A 308 1.24 -12.33 15.52
CA ALA A 308 0.58 -12.34 16.82
C ALA A 308 -0.05 -10.98 17.15
N LEU A 309 0.69 -9.86 16.92
CA LEU A 309 0.18 -8.49 17.11
C LEU A 309 -1.02 -8.19 16.21
N LEU A 310 -0.94 -8.57 14.92
CA LEU A 310 -2.03 -8.33 13.96
C LEU A 310 -3.26 -9.15 14.28
N ASN A 311 -3.11 -10.43 14.64
CA ASN A 311 -4.22 -11.27 15.06
C ASN A 311 -4.91 -10.74 16.31
N ASP A 312 -4.15 -10.30 17.31
CA ASP A 312 -4.68 -9.67 18.53
C ASP A 312 -5.47 -8.40 18.18
N PHE A 313 -4.90 -7.54 17.34
CA PHE A 313 -5.49 -6.25 17.01
C PHE A 313 -6.75 -6.35 16.12
N LEU A 314 -6.76 -7.26 15.15
CA LEU A 314 -7.84 -7.36 14.15
C LEU A 314 -9.05 -8.16 14.67
N ASN A 315 -8.90 -8.96 15.75
CA ASN A 315 -9.96 -9.82 16.26
C ASN A 315 -10.51 -9.38 17.64
N ASN A 316 -10.04 -8.26 18.17
CA ASN A 316 -10.58 -7.58 19.36
C ASN A 316 -11.28 -6.29 18.98
#